data_37dcda8d71fb40538b685767981bcdd6
#
_entry.id   37dcda8d71fb40538b685767981bcdd6
#
_cell.length_a   1.000
_cell.length_b   1.000
_cell.length_c   1.000
_cell.angle_alpha   90.00
_cell.angle_beta   90.00
_cell.angle_gamma   90.00
#
_symmetry.space_group_name_H-M   'P 1'
#
loop_
_entity.id
_entity.type
_entity.pdbx_description
1 polymer ?
#
loop_
_entity_poly.entity_id
_entity_poly.type
_entity_poly.pdbx_seq_one_letter_code
_entity_poly.pdbx_strand_id
1 'polypeptide(L)'
;MNLYFRFFIFCILVVNGLCDERLQIHANPKPLSKDAITENWPRFLGLHNDGTSKETNLLKSWGKEGPKLIWELKRGETYASPTLAKGKLFSFDLADGNERLECRDPESGKLIWDYKYAVKYRDRFGYSSGPRASPVLDDDILILAGVTAQLRAIEINTAKELWHIDLQKKYGHELGFFGYGPAPFIWKDLVLVNVGGVGENKSKGVCVAAFDRKTGKEVWVHKDSWGASYSSPIVKKIRGKEVLLVFAGGESRPAHGGLLALDPGSGKLYDRFSWRADSYESVNASVPVVIGEDKVFISECYGKGGALLKFDENYKISVQWEERKFGMHWMTPLVINDHIYGFSGRNKPDVQFKCAKVSDGSILWQDDMRYQFELNGRDLTLSFFRGSLLKCENRVFGLGEDGVFAEFMLTPKGVKISSQSQLFVAEQSWALPVIHKGLLYISQHTRGFVNDTKPRLMCFDFREESSN
;
A
#
# COMPACT_ATOMS: atom_id res chain seq x y z
N MET A 1 -33.03 -69.67 -4.46
CA MET A 1 -32.12 -69.07 -5.41
C MET A 1 -32.52 -67.57 -5.50
N ASN A 2 -32.08 -66.80 -4.54
CA ASN A 2 -32.43 -65.38 -4.39
C ASN A 2 -31.34 -64.48 -4.98
N LEU A 3 -31.66 -63.79 -6.05
CA LEU A 3 -30.82 -62.78 -6.69
C LEU A 3 -31.02 -61.43 -5.96
N TYR A 4 -30.00 -60.94 -5.23
CA TYR A 4 -29.96 -59.60 -4.70
C TYR A 4 -29.42 -58.65 -5.77
N PHE A 5 -30.25 -57.78 -6.32
CA PHE A 5 -29.89 -56.63 -7.13
C PHE A 5 -29.41 -55.50 -6.20
N ARG A 6 -28.08 -55.18 -6.21
CA ARG A 6 -27.56 -54.01 -5.54
C ARG A 6 -27.70 -52.82 -6.50
N PHE A 7 -28.60 -51.89 -6.17
CA PHE A 7 -28.64 -50.57 -6.78
C PHE A 7 -27.46 -49.75 -6.26
N PHE A 8 -26.49 -49.38 -7.12
CA PHE A 8 -25.52 -48.38 -6.87
C PHE A 8 -26.16 -47.02 -7.21
N ILE A 9 -26.50 -46.23 -6.19
CA ILE A 9 -26.88 -44.82 -6.36
C ILE A 9 -25.59 -44.03 -6.58
N PHE A 10 -25.37 -43.61 -7.80
CA PHE A 10 -24.34 -42.62 -8.13
C PHE A 10 -24.88 -41.25 -7.66
N CYS A 11 -24.43 -40.77 -6.50
CA CYS A 11 -24.62 -39.37 -6.12
C CYS A 11 -23.72 -38.51 -7.01
N ILE A 12 -24.27 -37.92 -8.06
CA ILE A 12 -23.65 -36.82 -8.80
C ILE A 12 -23.70 -35.63 -7.84
N LEU A 13 -22.57 -35.33 -7.21
CA LEU A 13 -22.33 -34.06 -6.55
C LEU A 13 -22.32 -32.98 -7.65
N VAL A 14 -23.47 -32.36 -7.89
CA VAL A 14 -23.59 -31.11 -8.61
C VAL A 14 -22.95 -30.07 -7.70
N VAL A 15 -21.69 -29.77 -7.94
CA VAL A 15 -21.04 -28.55 -7.40
C VAL A 15 -21.73 -27.38 -8.07
N ASN A 16 -22.81 -26.90 -7.47
CA ASN A 16 -23.37 -25.60 -7.80
C ASN A 16 -22.27 -24.55 -7.49
N GLY A 17 -21.55 -24.15 -8.51
CA GLY A 17 -20.70 -22.97 -8.44
C GLY A 17 -21.61 -21.79 -8.15
N LEU A 18 -21.71 -21.39 -6.87
CA LEU A 18 -22.36 -20.14 -6.49
C LEU A 18 -21.72 -19.02 -7.31
N CYS A 19 -22.52 -18.41 -8.20
CA CYS A 19 -22.11 -17.25 -8.95
C CYS A 19 -21.80 -16.14 -7.94
N ASP A 20 -20.57 -15.63 -7.89
CA ASP A 20 -20.24 -14.48 -7.04
C ASP A 20 -20.88 -13.23 -7.66
N GLU A 21 -22.06 -12.85 -7.17
CA GLU A 21 -22.84 -11.69 -7.66
C GLU A 21 -22.08 -10.36 -7.55
N ARG A 22 -20.97 -10.33 -6.83
CA ARG A 22 -20.10 -9.15 -6.71
C ARG A 22 -19.12 -9.03 -7.85
N LEU A 23 -18.80 -10.16 -8.54
CA LEU A 23 -17.85 -10.20 -9.64
C LEU A 23 -18.58 -10.02 -10.98
N GLN A 24 -18.13 -9.00 -11.74
CA GLN A 24 -18.57 -8.79 -13.12
C GLN A 24 -17.41 -8.97 -14.06
N ILE A 25 -17.53 -9.86 -15.03
CA ILE A 25 -16.52 -10.12 -16.07
C ILE A 25 -16.95 -9.39 -17.33
N HIS A 26 -16.04 -8.59 -17.92
CA HIS A 26 -16.28 -7.79 -19.12
C HIS A 26 -15.57 -8.38 -20.34
N ALA A 27 -14.38 -8.95 -20.13
CA ALA A 27 -13.57 -9.50 -21.22
C ALA A 27 -12.57 -10.55 -20.70
N ASN A 28 -11.89 -11.24 -21.62
CA ASN A 28 -10.68 -11.99 -21.31
C ASN A 28 -9.46 -11.09 -21.57
N PRO A 29 -8.40 -11.22 -20.76
CA PRO A 29 -7.14 -10.53 -21.05
C PRO A 29 -6.47 -11.10 -22.28
N LYS A 30 -5.64 -10.29 -22.96
CA LYS A 30 -4.75 -10.76 -24.00
C LYS A 30 -3.77 -11.81 -23.44
N PRO A 31 -3.23 -12.72 -24.27
CA PRO A 31 -2.17 -13.60 -23.84
C PRO A 31 -0.96 -12.81 -23.33
N LEU A 32 -0.35 -13.28 -22.26
CA LEU A 32 0.92 -12.72 -21.80
C LEU A 32 2.01 -13.05 -22.81
N SER A 33 2.80 -12.06 -23.22
CA SER A 33 3.96 -12.28 -24.08
C SER A 33 4.95 -13.24 -23.43
N LYS A 34 5.53 -14.14 -24.22
CA LYS A 34 6.54 -15.09 -23.74
C LYS A 34 7.82 -14.40 -23.26
N ASP A 35 8.11 -13.22 -23.80
CA ASP A 35 9.30 -12.44 -23.48
C ASP A 35 9.06 -11.46 -22.32
N ALA A 36 7.83 -11.39 -21.78
CA ALA A 36 7.50 -10.47 -20.71
C ALA A 36 8.22 -10.85 -19.41
N ILE A 37 8.96 -9.91 -18.86
CA ILE A 37 9.43 -9.99 -17.47
C ILE A 37 8.23 -9.71 -16.58
N THR A 38 7.99 -10.58 -15.61
CA THR A 38 6.90 -10.45 -14.67
C THR A 38 7.43 -10.50 -13.24
N GLU A 39 6.83 -9.72 -12.35
CA GLU A 39 7.15 -9.72 -10.93
C GLU A 39 5.90 -9.92 -10.07
N ASN A 40 6.09 -10.48 -8.88
CA ASN A 40 5.06 -10.50 -7.86
C ASN A 40 4.92 -9.11 -7.22
N TRP A 41 3.73 -8.83 -6.68
CA TRP A 41 3.45 -7.67 -5.84
C TRP A 41 3.06 -8.13 -4.43
N PRO A 42 4.01 -8.65 -3.62
CA PRO A 42 3.71 -9.42 -2.42
C PRO A 42 3.38 -8.56 -1.19
N ARG A 43 3.43 -7.22 -1.30
CA ARG A 43 3.21 -6.26 -0.19
C ARG A 43 2.95 -4.85 -0.69
N PHE A 44 2.67 -3.91 0.20
CA PHE A 44 2.22 -2.54 -0.07
C PHE A 44 3.00 -1.82 -1.18
N LEU A 45 4.31 -1.75 -1.11
CA LEU A 45 5.17 -1.08 -2.10
C LEU A 45 5.83 -2.05 -3.09
N GLY A 46 5.23 -3.22 -3.30
CA GLY A 46 5.73 -4.23 -4.24
C GLY A 46 6.93 -5.03 -3.73
N LEU A 47 7.53 -5.77 -4.65
CA LEU A 47 8.66 -6.67 -4.32
C LEU A 47 9.86 -5.89 -3.78
N HIS A 48 10.12 -4.73 -4.35
CA HIS A 48 11.29 -3.90 -4.03
C HIS A 48 11.05 -2.93 -2.86
N ASN A 49 9.85 -2.85 -2.30
CA ASN A 49 9.45 -1.93 -1.22
C ASN A 49 9.73 -0.45 -1.52
N ASP A 50 9.43 -0.01 -2.73
CA ASP A 50 9.69 1.36 -3.20
C ASP A 50 8.72 1.82 -4.30
N GLY A 51 7.65 1.06 -4.58
CA GLY A 51 6.68 1.38 -5.62
C GLY A 51 7.21 1.11 -7.03
N THR A 52 8.22 0.24 -7.17
CA THR A 52 8.77 -0.12 -8.48
C THR A 52 8.55 -1.58 -8.85
N SER A 53 8.50 -1.86 -10.15
CA SER A 53 8.46 -3.18 -10.76
C SER A 53 9.35 -3.23 -12.00
N LYS A 54 9.80 -4.42 -12.35
CA LYS A 54 10.55 -4.69 -13.59
C LYS A 54 9.65 -5.25 -14.69
N GLU A 55 8.33 -5.21 -14.53
CA GLU A 55 7.40 -5.73 -15.54
C GLU A 55 7.57 -5.03 -16.87
N THR A 56 7.62 -5.81 -17.96
CA THR A 56 7.82 -5.36 -19.34
C THR A 56 6.61 -5.70 -20.22
N ASN A 57 6.67 -5.30 -21.48
CA ASN A 57 5.65 -5.57 -22.51
C ASN A 57 4.27 -5.05 -22.06
N LEU A 58 4.28 -3.87 -21.43
CA LEU A 58 3.09 -3.17 -21.01
C LEU A 58 2.53 -2.30 -22.15
N LEU A 59 1.21 -2.15 -22.17
CA LEU A 59 0.47 -1.33 -23.14
C LEU A 59 1.15 0.03 -23.35
N LYS A 60 1.58 0.32 -24.57
CA LYS A 60 2.39 1.52 -24.88
C LYS A 60 1.63 2.83 -24.70
N SER A 61 0.35 2.83 -25.02
CA SER A 61 -0.52 3.99 -24.90
C SER A 61 -1.97 3.55 -24.84
N TRP A 62 -2.83 4.43 -24.32
CA TRP A 62 -4.27 4.22 -24.29
C TRP A 62 -4.99 5.55 -24.55
N GLY A 63 -6.24 5.47 -25.02
CA GLY A 63 -7.10 6.60 -25.27
C GLY A 63 -7.88 7.05 -24.02
N LYS A 64 -8.85 7.95 -24.23
CA LYS A 64 -9.70 8.51 -23.17
C LYS A 64 -10.46 7.44 -22.35
N GLU A 65 -10.83 6.32 -22.98
CA GLU A 65 -11.54 5.21 -22.35
C GLU A 65 -10.65 4.38 -21.41
N GLY A 66 -9.34 4.57 -21.45
CA GLY A 66 -8.39 3.83 -20.63
C GLY A 66 -8.03 2.46 -21.17
N PRO A 67 -7.24 1.69 -20.42
CA PRO A 67 -7.00 0.28 -20.70
C PRO A 67 -8.29 -0.53 -20.63
N LYS A 68 -8.37 -1.65 -21.37
CA LYS A 68 -9.57 -2.48 -21.42
C LYS A 68 -9.88 -3.10 -20.05
N LEU A 69 -11.07 -2.84 -19.51
CA LEU A 69 -11.55 -3.47 -18.29
C LEU A 69 -11.82 -4.97 -18.52
N ILE A 70 -11.21 -5.81 -17.69
CA ILE A 70 -11.37 -7.27 -17.74
C ILE A 70 -12.44 -7.74 -16.79
N TRP A 71 -12.31 -7.35 -15.53
CA TRP A 71 -13.31 -7.64 -14.52
C TRP A 71 -13.33 -6.55 -13.43
N GLU A 72 -14.45 -6.48 -12.73
CA GLU A 72 -14.59 -5.68 -11.52
C GLU A 72 -15.26 -6.47 -10.42
N LEU A 73 -14.82 -6.24 -9.19
CA LEU A 73 -15.30 -6.89 -7.99
C LEU A 73 -15.83 -5.84 -7.01
N LYS A 74 -17.12 -5.87 -6.70
CA LYS A 74 -17.68 -5.04 -5.61
C LYS A 74 -17.06 -5.44 -4.28
N ARG A 75 -16.57 -4.45 -3.52
CA ARG A 75 -15.87 -4.63 -2.25
C ARG A 75 -16.59 -3.94 -1.10
N GLY A 76 -16.21 -4.31 0.10
CA GLY A 76 -16.48 -3.54 1.32
C GLY A 76 -15.51 -2.36 1.47
N GLU A 77 -15.48 -1.82 2.68
CA GLU A 77 -14.63 -0.69 3.04
C GLU A 77 -13.16 -1.09 3.17
N THR A 78 -12.25 -0.31 2.57
CA THR A 78 -10.81 -0.56 2.66
C THR A 78 -10.01 0.59 2.05
N TYR A 79 -8.74 0.73 2.47
CA TYR A 79 -7.69 1.47 1.74
C TYR A 79 -6.51 0.55 1.37
N ALA A 80 -6.61 -0.75 1.65
CA ALA A 80 -5.57 -1.71 1.31
C ALA A 80 -5.50 -1.94 -0.21
N SER A 81 -4.30 -1.88 -0.77
CA SER A 81 -4.02 -2.37 -2.12
C SER A 81 -4.07 -3.91 -2.14
N PRO A 82 -4.43 -4.53 -3.26
CA PRO A 82 -4.34 -5.98 -3.39
C PRO A 82 -2.89 -6.45 -3.35
N THR A 83 -2.70 -7.69 -2.92
CA THR A 83 -1.41 -8.39 -2.95
C THR A 83 -1.48 -9.48 -4.00
N LEU A 84 -0.47 -9.57 -4.87
CA LEU A 84 -0.42 -10.53 -5.97
C LEU A 84 0.90 -11.31 -5.94
N ALA A 85 0.81 -12.59 -5.69
CA ALA A 85 1.94 -13.50 -5.73
C ALA A 85 1.50 -14.96 -5.83
N LYS A 86 2.39 -15.84 -6.26
CA LYS A 86 2.12 -17.28 -6.37
C LYS A 86 0.87 -17.62 -7.21
N GLY A 87 0.57 -16.80 -8.24
CA GLY A 87 -0.61 -16.97 -9.08
C GLY A 87 -1.94 -16.69 -8.38
N LYS A 88 -1.92 -15.97 -7.26
CA LYS A 88 -3.10 -15.62 -6.46
C LYS A 88 -3.17 -14.10 -6.26
N LEU A 89 -4.39 -13.60 -6.18
CA LEU A 89 -4.72 -12.25 -5.75
C LEU A 89 -5.34 -12.31 -4.36
N PHE A 90 -4.84 -11.49 -3.44
CA PHE A 90 -5.38 -11.35 -2.09
C PHE A 90 -5.97 -9.95 -1.92
N SER A 91 -7.27 -9.91 -1.62
CA SER A 91 -8.04 -8.69 -1.38
C SER A 91 -8.51 -8.67 0.07
N PHE A 92 -8.31 -7.54 0.77
CA PHE A 92 -8.64 -7.40 2.17
C PHE A 92 -9.56 -6.20 2.38
N ASP A 93 -10.75 -6.41 2.92
CA ASP A 93 -11.78 -5.40 3.12
C ASP A 93 -12.60 -5.63 4.39
N LEU A 94 -13.47 -4.67 4.75
CA LEU A 94 -14.48 -4.79 5.80
C LEU A 94 -15.86 -4.87 5.14
N ALA A 95 -16.57 -5.97 5.36
CA ALA A 95 -17.93 -6.16 4.89
C ALA A 95 -18.77 -6.85 5.97
N ASP A 96 -19.99 -6.38 6.19
CA ASP A 96 -20.96 -6.97 7.10
C ASP A 96 -20.41 -7.19 8.53
N GLY A 97 -19.63 -6.21 9.02
CA GLY A 97 -19.00 -6.24 10.35
C GLY A 97 -17.82 -7.22 10.49
N ASN A 98 -17.32 -7.75 9.37
CA ASN A 98 -16.16 -8.64 9.35
C ASN A 98 -15.04 -8.07 8.48
N GLU A 99 -13.83 -8.09 8.96
CA GLU A 99 -12.66 -8.01 8.07
C GLU A 99 -12.56 -9.32 7.31
N ARG A 100 -12.45 -9.21 5.99
CA ARG A 100 -12.53 -10.33 5.05
C ARG A 100 -11.31 -10.32 4.14
N LEU A 101 -10.56 -11.42 4.17
CA LEU A 101 -9.53 -11.73 3.20
C LEU A 101 -10.10 -12.66 2.14
N GLU A 102 -9.97 -12.31 0.88
CA GLU A 102 -10.33 -13.17 -0.24
C GLU A 102 -9.10 -13.53 -1.05
N CYS A 103 -8.94 -14.81 -1.34
CA CYS A 103 -7.98 -15.31 -2.32
C CYS A 103 -8.73 -15.55 -3.63
N ARG A 104 -8.25 -14.96 -4.71
CA ARG A 104 -8.88 -14.99 -6.02
C ARG A 104 -7.88 -15.34 -7.11
N ASP A 105 -8.38 -15.87 -8.20
CA ASP A 105 -7.62 -15.97 -9.44
C ASP A 105 -7.40 -14.57 -10.03
N PRO A 106 -6.16 -14.15 -10.30
CA PRO A 106 -5.88 -12.78 -10.75
C PRO A 106 -6.43 -12.43 -12.12
N GLU A 107 -6.49 -13.37 -13.07
CA GLU A 107 -6.95 -13.10 -14.43
C GLU A 107 -8.47 -13.08 -14.57
N SER A 108 -9.17 -13.96 -13.87
CA SER A 108 -10.63 -14.07 -13.94
C SER A 108 -11.39 -13.41 -12.77
N GLY A 109 -10.68 -13.00 -11.72
CA GLY A 109 -11.31 -12.48 -10.49
C GLY A 109 -12.06 -13.53 -9.67
N LYS A 110 -12.14 -14.79 -10.09
CA LYS A 110 -12.93 -15.84 -9.42
C LYS A 110 -12.40 -16.14 -8.03
N LEU A 111 -13.34 -16.29 -7.09
CA LEU A 111 -13.02 -16.64 -5.70
C LEU A 111 -12.47 -18.07 -5.63
N ILE A 112 -11.34 -18.22 -4.91
CA ILE A 112 -10.75 -19.51 -4.59
C ILE A 112 -11.14 -19.91 -3.16
N TRP A 113 -10.93 -19.00 -2.19
CA TRP A 113 -11.37 -19.14 -0.80
C TRP A 113 -11.48 -17.77 -0.13
N ASP A 114 -12.15 -17.70 1.00
CA ASP A 114 -12.19 -16.54 1.87
C ASP A 114 -11.95 -16.90 3.33
N TYR A 115 -11.46 -15.90 4.09
CA TYR A 115 -11.27 -15.97 5.53
C TYR A 115 -11.83 -14.70 6.17
N LYS A 116 -12.58 -14.83 7.26
CA LYS A 116 -13.31 -13.71 7.90
C LYS A 116 -13.17 -13.75 9.42
N TYR A 117 -13.14 -12.56 10.02
CA TYR A 117 -13.26 -12.41 11.46
C TYR A 117 -14.00 -11.13 11.82
N ALA A 118 -14.76 -11.16 12.91
CA ALA A 118 -15.59 -10.05 13.35
C ALA A 118 -14.74 -8.88 13.86
N VAL A 119 -15.10 -7.65 13.47
CA VAL A 119 -14.46 -6.41 13.89
C VAL A 119 -15.52 -5.38 14.28
N LYS A 120 -15.30 -4.71 15.43
CA LYS A 120 -16.09 -3.56 15.87
C LYS A 120 -15.23 -2.30 15.77
N TYR A 121 -15.29 -1.65 14.63
CA TYR A 121 -14.62 -0.37 14.40
C TYR A 121 -15.49 0.52 13.51
N ARG A 122 -15.52 1.80 13.81
CA ARG A 122 -16.11 2.84 12.98
C ARG A 122 -15.19 4.04 12.97
N ASP A 123 -14.81 4.48 11.79
CA ASP A 123 -14.01 5.70 11.63
C ASP A 123 -14.78 6.92 12.14
N ARG A 124 -14.13 7.74 12.96
CA ARG A 124 -14.77 8.89 13.63
C ARG A 124 -14.90 10.11 12.74
N PHE A 125 -14.15 10.14 11.65
CA PHE A 125 -14.05 11.27 10.74
C PHE A 125 -14.77 11.03 9.40
N GLY A 126 -15.49 9.89 9.28
CA GLY A 126 -16.26 9.57 8.08
C GLY A 126 -15.46 8.95 6.94
N TYR A 127 -14.23 8.51 7.21
CA TYR A 127 -13.44 7.73 6.27
C TYR A 127 -13.84 6.24 6.31
N SER A 128 -13.20 5.42 5.49
CA SER A 128 -13.40 3.96 5.51
C SER A 128 -13.13 3.39 6.90
N SER A 129 -13.98 2.47 7.36
CA SER A 129 -13.80 1.72 8.60
C SER A 129 -13.03 0.41 8.40
N GLY A 130 -12.64 0.10 7.17
CA GLY A 130 -11.93 -1.11 6.82
C GLY A 130 -10.40 -1.03 6.99
N PRO A 131 -9.69 -2.09 6.64
CA PRO A 131 -8.25 -2.17 6.77
C PRO A 131 -7.52 -1.14 5.89
N ARG A 132 -6.39 -0.63 6.39
CA ARG A 132 -5.49 0.29 5.67
C ARG A 132 -4.25 -0.45 5.18
N ALA A 133 -3.81 -1.45 5.93
CA ALA A 133 -2.63 -2.23 5.60
C ALA A 133 -2.93 -3.26 4.50
N SER A 134 -2.12 -3.26 3.45
CA SER A 134 -2.14 -4.33 2.46
C SER A 134 -1.67 -5.66 3.08
N PRO A 135 -2.24 -6.80 2.71
CA PRO A 135 -1.71 -8.10 3.09
C PRO A 135 -0.24 -8.23 2.68
N VAL A 136 0.55 -8.94 3.48
CA VAL A 136 1.98 -9.17 3.19
C VAL A 136 2.21 -10.66 3.05
N LEU A 137 2.63 -11.10 1.86
CA LEU A 137 2.92 -12.51 1.56
C LEU A 137 4.42 -12.76 1.52
N ASP A 138 4.84 -13.84 2.18
CA ASP A 138 6.16 -14.44 2.00
C ASP A 138 6.05 -15.96 2.11
N ASP A 139 6.60 -16.67 1.15
CA ASP A 139 6.34 -18.10 0.93
C ASP A 139 4.84 -18.41 0.89
N ASP A 140 4.35 -19.25 1.79
CA ASP A 140 2.96 -19.66 1.88
C ASP A 140 2.22 -19.06 3.09
N ILE A 141 2.83 -18.05 3.74
CA ILE A 141 2.24 -17.35 4.90
C ILE A 141 1.90 -15.91 4.55
N LEU A 142 0.64 -15.56 4.66
CA LEU A 142 0.12 -14.21 4.50
C LEU A 142 -0.11 -13.57 5.86
N ILE A 143 0.46 -12.39 6.08
CA ILE A 143 0.26 -11.62 7.30
C ILE A 143 -0.76 -10.52 7.04
N LEU A 144 -1.78 -10.45 7.87
CA LEU A 144 -2.78 -9.39 7.91
C LEU A 144 -2.55 -8.47 9.11
N ALA A 145 -2.77 -7.19 8.91
CA ALA A 145 -2.91 -6.22 9.99
C ALA A 145 -4.27 -5.52 9.85
N GLY A 146 -5.20 -5.88 10.71
CA GLY A 146 -6.55 -5.33 10.72
C GLY A 146 -6.62 -3.93 11.31
N VAL A 147 -7.71 -3.20 11.02
CA VAL A 147 -7.91 -1.81 11.46
C VAL A 147 -7.89 -1.63 12.98
N THR A 148 -8.18 -2.68 13.73
CA THR A 148 -8.14 -2.72 15.20
C THR A 148 -6.82 -3.25 15.75
N ALA A 149 -5.74 -3.19 14.98
CA ALA A 149 -4.42 -3.67 15.37
C ALA A 149 -4.36 -5.19 15.70
N GLN A 150 -5.18 -5.97 14.99
CA GLN A 150 -5.14 -7.43 15.03
C GLN A 150 -4.18 -7.94 13.96
N LEU A 151 -3.13 -8.63 14.37
CA LEU A 151 -2.24 -9.34 13.45
C LEU A 151 -2.70 -10.78 13.30
N ARG A 152 -2.69 -11.30 12.07
CA ARG A 152 -3.04 -12.68 11.77
C ARG A 152 -2.11 -13.25 10.71
N ALA A 153 -1.72 -14.50 10.88
CA ALA A 153 -1.01 -15.26 9.86
C ALA A 153 -1.93 -16.32 9.28
N ILE A 154 -2.04 -16.32 7.97
CA ILE A 154 -2.93 -17.23 7.21
C ILE A 154 -2.07 -18.06 6.26
N GLU A 155 -2.26 -19.37 6.25
CA GLU A 155 -1.68 -20.27 5.25
C GLU A 155 -2.48 -20.15 3.94
N ILE A 156 -1.81 -19.82 2.82
CA ILE A 156 -2.47 -19.41 1.58
C ILE A 156 -3.12 -20.52 0.77
N ASN A 157 -2.80 -21.78 1.02
CA ASN A 157 -3.38 -22.91 0.27
C ASN A 157 -4.65 -23.47 0.94
N THR A 158 -4.78 -23.31 2.26
CA THR A 158 -5.87 -23.85 3.05
C THR A 158 -6.75 -22.81 3.71
N ALA A 159 -6.38 -21.51 3.66
CA ALA A 159 -7.02 -20.42 4.41
C ALA A 159 -6.98 -20.59 5.95
N LYS A 160 -6.11 -21.48 6.45
CA LYS A 160 -6.00 -21.76 7.89
C LYS A 160 -5.29 -20.61 8.61
N GLU A 161 -5.90 -20.09 9.68
CA GLU A 161 -5.20 -19.21 10.62
C GLU A 161 -4.14 -20.02 11.38
N LEU A 162 -2.88 -19.58 11.30
CA LEU A 162 -1.76 -20.19 12.00
C LEU A 162 -1.61 -19.60 13.39
N TRP A 163 -1.73 -18.29 13.50
CA TRP A 163 -1.68 -17.55 14.77
C TRP A 163 -2.36 -16.18 14.64
N HIS A 164 -2.69 -15.62 15.79
CA HIS A 164 -3.23 -14.26 15.87
C HIS A 164 -2.73 -13.54 17.12
N ILE A 165 -2.52 -12.23 17.01
CA ILE A 165 -2.04 -11.36 18.08
C ILE A 165 -2.86 -10.07 18.09
N ASP A 166 -3.39 -9.73 19.25
CA ASP A 166 -4.04 -8.46 19.54
C ASP A 166 -3.01 -7.50 20.14
N LEU A 167 -2.57 -6.50 19.36
CA LEU A 167 -1.54 -5.55 19.80
C LEU A 167 -2.07 -4.60 20.89
N GLN A 168 -3.36 -4.26 20.88
CA GLN A 168 -3.97 -3.45 21.94
C GLN A 168 -3.91 -4.19 23.26
N LYS A 169 -4.34 -5.44 23.29
CA LYS A 169 -4.35 -6.25 24.50
C LYS A 169 -2.94 -6.60 24.98
N LYS A 170 -2.03 -6.91 24.04
CA LYS A 170 -0.69 -7.40 24.38
C LYS A 170 0.25 -6.27 24.83
N TYR A 171 0.17 -5.09 24.21
CA TYR A 171 1.15 -4.02 24.40
C TYR A 171 0.54 -2.66 24.78
N GLY A 172 -0.78 -2.58 24.96
CA GLY A 172 -1.45 -1.31 25.24
C GLY A 172 -1.44 -0.36 24.04
N HIS A 173 -1.41 -0.90 22.79
CA HIS A 173 -1.53 -0.06 21.60
C HIS A 173 -2.84 0.73 21.64
N GLU A 174 -2.76 2.05 21.45
CA GLU A 174 -3.91 2.92 21.29
C GLU A 174 -4.15 3.19 19.81
N LEU A 175 -5.41 2.99 19.39
CA LEU A 175 -5.78 3.27 17.99
C LEU A 175 -5.71 4.77 17.74
N GLY A 176 -5.01 5.17 16.69
CA GLY A 176 -4.98 6.53 16.19
C GLY A 176 -6.31 6.99 15.60
N PHE A 177 -6.34 8.18 15.00
CA PHE A 177 -7.55 8.78 14.40
C PHE A 177 -8.23 7.86 13.42
N PHE A 178 -7.44 7.11 12.65
CA PHE A 178 -7.91 6.28 11.53
C PHE A 178 -7.72 4.78 11.79
N GLY A 179 -7.59 4.35 13.04
CA GLY A 179 -7.30 2.96 13.40
C GLY A 179 -5.84 2.58 13.17
N TYR A 180 -5.54 1.30 13.00
CA TYR A 180 -4.20 0.81 12.70
C TYR A 180 -3.91 0.82 11.21
N GLY A 181 -2.79 1.41 10.79
CA GLY A 181 -2.47 1.61 9.37
C GLY A 181 -1.22 0.93 8.84
N PRO A 182 -0.15 0.73 9.64
CA PRO A 182 1.10 0.19 9.12
C PRO A 182 0.95 -1.26 8.65
N ALA A 183 1.40 -1.56 7.44
CA ALA A 183 1.59 -2.95 7.02
C ALA A 183 2.82 -3.52 7.73
N PRO A 184 2.79 -4.77 8.23
CA PRO A 184 3.96 -5.45 8.76
C PRO A 184 5.03 -5.62 7.68
N PHE A 185 6.29 -5.82 8.10
CA PHE A 185 7.37 -6.18 7.20
C PHE A 185 7.88 -7.58 7.51
N ILE A 186 7.95 -8.45 6.52
CA ILE A 186 8.56 -9.78 6.69
C ILE A 186 10.04 -9.68 6.32
N TRP A 187 10.90 -10.03 7.27
CA TRP A 187 12.33 -10.12 7.10
C TRP A 187 12.83 -11.49 7.58
N LYS A 188 13.27 -12.34 6.67
CA LYS A 188 13.61 -13.73 6.96
C LYS A 188 12.45 -14.46 7.67
N ASP A 189 12.70 -15.02 8.85
CA ASP A 189 11.68 -15.69 9.64
C ASP A 189 10.95 -14.75 10.63
N LEU A 190 11.12 -13.44 10.52
CA LEU A 190 10.52 -12.44 11.42
C LEU A 190 9.44 -11.60 10.74
N VAL A 191 8.37 -11.33 11.48
CA VAL A 191 7.36 -10.31 11.18
C VAL A 191 7.67 -9.09 12.04
N LEU A 192 8.12 -8.00 11.41
CA LEU A 192 8.49 -6.74 12.05
C LEU A 192 7.30 -5.79 12.04
N VAL A 193 6.95 -5.23 13.19
CA VAL A 193 5.70 -4.52 13.41
C VAL A 193 5.94 -3.18 14.09
N ASN A 194 5.42 -2.10 13.51
CA ASN A 194 5.31 -0.80 14.19
C ASN A 194 4.14 -0.86 15.16
N VAL A 195 4.40 -1.20 16.42
CA VAL A 195 3.38 -1.38 17.46
C VAL A 195 2.91 -0.03 18.01
N GLY A 196 3.86 0.84 18.35
CA GLY A 196 3.58 2.15 18.91
C GLY A 196 2.81 2.13 20.24
N GLY A 197 2.97 1.08 21.03
CA GLY A 197 2.44 1.03 22.39
C GLY A 197 3.20 2.00 23.29
N VAL A 198 2.46 2.85 23.99
CA VAL A 198 3.00 3.79 24.99
C VAL A 198 2.77 3.20 26.37
N GLY A 199 3.80 3.17 27.22
CA GLY A 199 3.68 2.67 28.58
C GLY A 199 2.83 3.61 29.48
N GLU A 200 2.51 3.13 30.66
CA GLU A 200 1.77 3.93 31.68
C GLU A 200 2.43 5.30 31.89
N ASN A 201 1.61 6.33 32.06
CA ASN A 201 2.02 7.73 32.22
C ASN A 201 2.91 8.24 31.06
N LYS A 202 2.67 7.78 29.82
CA LYS A 202 3.45 8.11 28.62
C LYS A 202 4.94 7.73 28.73
N SER A 203 5.24 6.72 29.53
CA SER A 203 6.57 6.12 29.62
C SER A 203 6.90 5.32 28.36
N LYS A 204 8.11 4.75 28.31
CA LYS A 204 8.54 3.90 27.19
C LYS A 204 7.74 2.60 27.17
N GLY A 205 6.83 2.48 26.19
CA GLY A 205 6.14 1.24 25.86
C GLY A 205 6.82 0.49 24.71
N VAL A 206 6.22 -0.61 24.27
CA VAL A 206 6.70 -1.36 23.10
C VAL A 206 6.38 -0.56 21.83
N CYS A 207 7.39 0.04 21.22
CA CYS A 207 7.26 0.81 20.00
C CYS A 207 7.35 -0.08 18.76
N VAL A 208 8.29 -1.04 18.75
CA VAL A 208 8.49 -1.99 17.65
C VAL A 208 8.61 -3.40 18.23
N ALA A 209 8.02 -4.38 17.54
CA ALA A 209 8.10 -5.78 17.92
C ALA A 209 8.44 -6.67 16.72
N ALA A 210 9.09 -7.80 17.00
CA ALA A 210 9.31 -8.87 16.05
C ALA A 210 8.70 -10.18 16.56
N PHE A 211 8.03 -10.86 15.65
CA PHE A 211 7.44 -12.16 15.91
C PHE A 211 7.99 -13.20 14.94
N ASP A 212 8.14 -14.43 15.42
CA ASP A 212 8.42 -15.56 14.54
C ASP A 212 7.26 -15.73 13.54
N ARG A 213 7.57 -15.77 12.27
CA ARG A 213 6.58 -15.78 11.17
C ARG A 213 5.65 -16.99 11.21
N LYS A 214 6.15 -18.15 11.63
CA LYS A 214 5.40 -19.42 11.63
C LYS A 214 4.54 -19.60 12.87
N THR A 215 5.02 -19.12 14.01
CA THR A 215 4.40 -19.41 15.31
C THR A 215 3.75 -18.21 15.99
N GLY A 216 4.04 -16.99 15.55
CA GLY A 216 3.60 -15.76 16.22
C GLY A 216 4.27 -15.50 17.57
N LYS A 217 5.27 -16.29 17.96
CA LYS A 217 6.02 -16.05 19.21
C LYS A 217 6.81 -14.75 19.09
N GLU A 218 6.75 -13.93 20.14
CA GLU A 218 7.60 -12.76 20.28
C GLU A 218 9.08 -13.17 20.32
N VAL A 219 9.89 -12.54 19.47
CA VAL A 219 11.35 -12.76 19.40
C VAL A 219 12.09 -11.65 20.10
N TRP A 220 11.73 -10.38 19.78
CA TRP A 220 12.27 -9.22 20.46
C TRP A 220 11.27 -8.05 20.44
N VAL A 221 11.47 -7.10 21.36
CA VAL A 221 10.77 -5.82 21.39
C VAL A 221 11.77 -4.68 21.57
N HIS A 222 11.47 -3.56 20.93
CA HIS A 222 12.13 -2.28 21.16
C HIS A 222 11.17 -1.34 21.87
N LYS A 223 11.61 -0.76 23.00
CA LYS A 223 10.81 0.18 23.82
C LYS A 223 11.23 1.61 23.53
N ASP A 224 10.26 2.46 23.23
CA ASP A 224 10.43 3.90 23.06
C ASP A 224 9.20 4.65 23.61
N SER A 225 9.32 5.96 23.77
CA SER A 225 8.22 6.85 24.14
C SER A 225 7.41 7.32 22.92
N TRP A 226 7.80 6.95 21.70
CA TRP A 226 7.08 7.31 20.50
C TRP A 226 5.94 6.34 20.23
N GLY A 227 4.74 6.89 19.99
CA GLY A 227 3.56 6.12 19.64
C GLY A 227 3.61 5.55 18.22
N ALA A 228 2.50 4.95 17.80
CA ALA A 228 2.33 4.47 16.44
C ALA A 228 2.32 5.63 15.44
N SER A 229 2.74 5.32 14.23
CA SER A 229 2.45 6.11 13.03
C SER A 229 1.62 5.27 12.06
N TYR A 230 1.31 5.82 10.89
CA TYR A 230 0.67 5.08 9.80
C TYR A 230 1.71 4.57 8.78
N SER A 231 2.98 4.92 8.96
CA SER A 231 4.08 4.49 8.10
C SER A 231 4.44 3.03 8.35
N SER A 232 4.50 2.25 7.29
CA SER A 232 4.97 0.86 7.37
C SER A 232 6.48 0.80 7.62
N PRO A 233 6.96 -0.09 8.50
CA PRO A 233 8.38 -0.33 8.67
C PRO A 233 8.96 -0.97 7.40
N ILE A 234 10.23 -0.70 7.13
CA ILE A 234 10.96 -1.34 6.03
C ILE A 234 12.36 -1.78 6.46
N VAL A 235 12.86 -2.84 5.85
CA VAL A 235 14.28 -3.22 5.97
C VAL A 235 14.96 -2.94 4.64
N LYS A 236 16.03 -2.17 4.70
CA LYS A 236 16.86 -1.82 3.54
C LYS A 236 18.34 -1.92 3.89
N LYS A 237 19.15 -2.11 2.86
CA LYS A 237 20.59 -2.13 3.02
C LYS A 237 21.12 -0.69 3.09
N ILE A 238 21.78 -0.33 4.20
CA ILE A 238 22.41 0.96 4.43
C ILE A 238 23.88 0.69 4.79
N ARG A 239 24.83 1.28 4.05
CA ARG A 239 26.27 1.04 4.24
C ARG A 239 26.62 -0.45 4.37
N GLY A 240 26.03 -1.25 3.50
CA GLY A 240 26.30 -2.70 3.45
C GLY A 240 25.55 -3.56 4.48
N LYS A 241 24.89 -2.99 5.50
CA LYS A 241 24.14 -3.70 6.54
C LYS A 241 22.63 -3.53 6.37
N GLU A 242 21.87 -4.58 6.67
CA GLU A 242 20.39 -4.49 6.73
C GLU A 242 19.97 -3.69 7.97
N VAL A 243 19.16 -2.67 7.76
CA VAL A 243 18.65 -1.75 8.79
C VAL A 243 17.13 -1.71 8.71
N LEU A 244 16.49 -1.93 9.84
CA LEU A 244 15.06 -1.71 10.00
C LEU A 244 14.82 -0.21 10.26
N LEU A 245 14.10 0.41 9.35
CA LEU A 245 13.66 1.80 9.47
C LEU A 245 12.21 1.85 9.89
N VAL A 246 11.91 2.55 10.99
CA VAL A 246 10.56 2.76 11.49
C VAL A 246 10.34 4.26 11.67
N PHE A 247 9.46 4.86 10.87
CA PHE A 247 9.05 6.23 11.04
C PHE A 247 7.91 6.26 12.05
N ALA A 248 8.25 6.45 13.34
CA ALA A 248 7.37 6.35 14.48
C ALA A 248 6.85 7.70 14.96
N GLY A 249 5.84 7.66 15.81
CA GLY A 249 5.16 8.83 16.38
C GLY A 249 4.06 9.37 15.48
N GLY A 250 2.96 9.70 16.04
CA GLY A 250 1.77 10.28 15.42
C GLY A 250 0.90 10.86 16.53
N GLU A 251 -0.11 11.61 16.24
CA GLU A 251 -1.23 12.07 17.08
C GLU A 251 -0.92 12.18 18.58
N SER A 252 0.09 12.96 18.97
CA SER A 252 0.53 13.06 20.37
C SER A 252 0.71 14.51 20.81
N ARG A 253 0.54 14.73 22.12
CA ARG A 253 0.83 16.01 22.81
C ARG A 253 1.73 15.76 24.01
N PRO A 254 2.95 16.36 24.08
CA PRO A 254 3.57 17.15 23.00
C PRO A 254 3.81 16.31 21.73
N ALA A 255 3.93 16.96 20.56
CA ALA A 255 4.24 16.30 19.30
C ALA A 255 5.67 15.74 19.36
N HIS A 256 5.82 14.42 19.23
CA HIS A 256 7.11 13.75 19.19
C HIS A 256 7.06 12.47 18.36
N GLY A 257 8.14 12.22 17.68
CA GLY A 257 8.28 11.12 16.74
C GLY A 257 9.51 11.32 15.87
N GLY A 258 9.69 10.46 14.89
CA GLY A 258 10.80 10.51 13.96
C GLY A 258 11.24 9.14 13.49
N LEU A 259 12.47 9.05 13.01
CA LEU A 259 13.04 7.84 12.45
C LEU A 259 13.80 7.05 13.51
N LEU A 260 13.43 5.79 13.69
CA LEU A 260 14.22 4.78 14.40
C LEU A 260 14.97 3.94 13.38
N ALA A 261 16.27 3.73 13.62
CA ALA A 261 17.10 2.82 12.87
C ALA A 261 17.53 1.67 13.78
N LEU A 262 17.09 0.45 13.48
CA LEU A 262 17.24 -0.72 14.33
C LEU A 262 17.93 -1.86 13.59
N ASP A 263 18.56 -2.74 14.33
CA ASP A 263 18.96 -4.06 13.85
C ASP A 263 17.71 -4.93 13.69
N PRO A 264 17.41 -5.45 12.49
CA PRO A 264 16.16 -6.20 12.27
C PRO A 264 16.14 -7.55 12.99
N GLY A 265 17.30 -8.12 13.30
CA GLY A 265 17.40 -9.43 13.98
C GLY A 265 17.25 -9.37 15.49
N SER A 266 17.60 -8.24 16.11
CA SER A 266 17.64 -8.12 17.58
C SER A 266 16.84 -6.95 18.15
N GLY A 267 16.36 -6.01 17.31
CA GLY A 267 15.70 -4.79 17.77
C GLY A 267 16.66 -3.78 18.44
N LYS A 268 17.98 -4.01 18.37
CA LYS A 268 18.97 -3.08 18.92
C LYS A 268 18.94 -1.77 18.17
N LEU A 269 18.81 -0.66 18.90
CA LEU A 269 18.83 0.68 18.33
C LEU A 269 20.25 1.03 17.86
N TYR A 270 20.38 1.41 16.60
CA TYR A 270 21.56 2.06 16.04
C TYR A 270 21.53 3.54 16.33
N ASP A 271 20.42 4.23 15.92
CA ASP A 271 20.19 5.62 16.21
C ASP A 271 18.71 5.99 16.18
N ARG A 272 18.40 7.15 16.75
CA ARG A 272 17.07 7.73 16.87
C ARG A 272 17.13 9.20 16.47
N PHE A 273 16.39 9.54 15.41
CA PHE A 273 16.35 10.91 14.89
C PHE A 273 14.96 11.52 15.11
N SER A 274 14.87 12.49 16.04
CA SER A 274 13.64 13.21 16.34
C SER A 274 13.28 14.16 15.21
N TRP A 275 12.17 13.91 14.53
CA TRP A 275 11.69 14.72 13.43
C TRP A 275 10.19 14.53 13.22
N ARG A 276 9.40 15.53 13.56
CA ARG A 276 7.96 15.54 13.42
C ARG A 276 7.42 16.97 13.36
N ALA A 277 6.24 17.18 12.73
CA ALA A 277 5.50 18.43 12.81
C ALA A 277 5.02 18.71 14.23
N ASP A 278 5.01 19.98 14.63
CA ASP A 278 4.41 20.43 15.88
C ASP A 278 2.89 20.58 15.73
N SER A 279 2.25 19.48 15.42
CA SER A 279 0.80 19.39 15.22
C SER A 279 0.28 18.07 15.79
N TYR A 280 -0.75 18.17 16.62
CA TYR A 280 -1.42 16.99 17.19
C TYR A 280 -1.99 16.07 16.09
N GLU A 281 -2.53 16.64 15.02
CA GLU A 281 -3.14 15.92 13.91
C GLU A 281 -2.15 15.27 12.95
N SER A 282 -0.87 15.46 13.16
CA SER A 282 0.16 14.89 12.28
C SER A 282 0.14 13.36 12.29
N VAL A 283 0.07 12.79 11.10
CA VAL A 283 0.05 11.34 10.87
C VAL A 283 1.26 10.96 10.01
N ASN A 284 2.36 10.55 10.56
CA ASN A 284 3.52 10.10 9.78
C ASN A 284 3.14 8.84 8.97
N ALA A 285 2.82 9.00 7.69
CA ALA A 285 2.27 7.92 6.87
C ALA A 285 3.14 7.57 5.65
N SER A 286 3.95 8.52 5.15
CA SER A 286 4.90 8.25 4.07
C SER A 286 6.02 7.32 4.55
N VAL A 287 6.31 6.28 3.77
CA VAL A 287 7.37 5.32 4.10
C VAL A 287 8.74 5.95 3.84
N PRO A 288 9.74 5.75 4.71
CA PRO A 288 11.11 6.21 4.46
C PRO A 288 11.70 5.67 3.16
N VAL A 289 12.36 6.49 2.37
CA VAL A 289 12.95 6.11 1.09
C VAL A 289 14.48 6.11 1.19
N VAL A 290 15.11 4.97 0.98
CA VAL A 290 16.56 4.85 0.96
C VAL A 290 17.10 5.33 -0.39
N ILE A 291 18.11 6.20 -0.37
CA ILE A 291 18.74 6.80 -1.55
C ILE A 291 20.23 6.51 -1.53
N GLY A 292 20.71 5.80 -2.54
CA GLY A 292 22.09 5.34 -2.59
C GLY A 292 22.41 4.38 -1.44
N GLU A 293 23.61 4.48 -0.90
CA GLU A 293 24.09 3.50 0.09
C GLU A 293 23.90 3.95 1.54
N ASP A 294 23.72 5.26 1.79
CA ASP A 294 23.81 5.81 3.15
C ASP A 294 22.79 6.91 3.47
N LYS A 295 21.83 7.18 2.57
CA LYS A 295 20.86 8.27 2.77
C LYS A 295 19.44 7.74 2.88
N VAL A 296 18.62 8.45 3.67
CA VAL A 296 17.20 8.16 3.84
C VAL A 296 16.41 9.46 3.76
N PHE A 297 15.46 9.50 2.87
CA PHE A 297 14.47 10.58 2.80
C PHE A 297 13.24 10.23 3.64
N ILE A 298 12.81 11.17 4.50
CA ILE A 298 11.57 11.10 5.27
C ILE A 298 10.71 12.32 4.96
N SER A 299 9.40 12.17 5.08
CA SER A 299 8.47 13.23 4.67
C SER A 299 7.19 13.26 5.49
N GLU A 300 6.69 14.48 5.72
CA GLU A 300 5.44 14.77 6.43
C GLU A 300 4.84 16.09 5.90
N CYS A 301 3.53 16.10 5.62
CA CYS A 301 2.88 17.24 4.96
C CYS A 301 2.38 18.36 5.90
N TYR A 302 2.48 18.20 7.22
CA TYR A 302 1.91 19.11 8.23
C TYR A 302 2.79 20.34 8.51
N GLY A 303 3.31 20.97 7.46
CA GLY A 303 4.21 22.11 7.55
C GLY A 303 5.64 21.75 7.95
N LYS A 304 5.96 20.47 8.05
CA LYS A 304 7.30 19.96 8.32
C LYS A 304 8.11 19.76 7.03
N GLY A 305 7.48 19.20 6.00
CA GLY A 305 8.09 19.02 4.68
C GLY A 305 8.81 17.69 4.52
N GLY A 306 10.01 17.72 3.95
CA GLY A 306 10.89 16.58 3.75
C GLY A 306 12.27 16.82 4.32
N ALA A 307 12.94 15.76 4.72
CA ALA A 307 14.33 15.77 5.17
C ALA A 307 15.13 14.65 4.52
N LEU A 308 16.32 14.95 4.05
CA LEU A 308 17.30 13.94 3.68
C LEU A 308 18.27 13.75 4.84
N LEU A 309 18.33 12.54 5.31
CA LEU A 309 19.18 12.07 6.40
C LEU A 309 20.36 11.29 5.84
N LYS A 310 21.51 11.35 6.50
CA LYS A 310 22.69 10.55 6.17
C LYS A 310 23.15 9.74 7.37
N PHE A 311 23.52 8.49 7.11
CA PHE A 311 24.11 7.58 8.07
C PHE A 311 25.62 7.62 7.97
N ASP A 312 26.31 7.77 9.09
CA ASP A 312 27.77 7.62 9.18
C ASP A 312 28.19 6.15 9.31
N GLU A 313 29.47 5.88 9.50
CA GLU A 313 30.03 4.53 9.65
C GLU A 313 29.56 3.82 10.92
N ASN A 314 29.14 4.56 11.94
CA ASN A 314 28.59 4.07 13.20
C ASN A 314 27.06 4.03 13.21
N TYR A 315 26.43 4.23 12.03
CA TYR A 315 24.96 4.32 11.85
C TYR A 315 24.32 5.50 12.59
N LYS A 316 25.08 6.57 12.90
CA LYS A 316 24.54 7.82 13.42
C LYS A 316 23.91 8.63 12.31
N ILE A 317 22.78 9.22 12.62
CA ILE A 317 21.94 9.96 11.68
C ILE A 317 22.24 11.46 11.79
N SER A 318 22.49 12.09 10.66
CA SER A 318 22.64 13.55 10.52
C SER A 318 21.77 14.07 9.39
N VAL A 319 21.32 15.33 9.52
CA VAL A 319 20.55 16.01 8.47
C VAL A 319 21.49 16.50 7.39
N GLN A 320 21.16 16.21 6.14
CA GLN A 320 21.83 16.82 4.97
C GLN A 320 21.10 18.09 4.56
N TRP A 321 19.77 18.03 4.49
CA TRP A 321 18.91 19.17 4.23
C TRP A 321 17.47 18.91 4.71
N GLU A 322 16.73 19.98 4.92
CA GLU A 322 15.27 20.00 5.13
C GLU A 322 14.62 20.97 4.15
N GLU A 323 13.47 20.59 3.56
CA GLU A 323 12.68 21.46 2.67
C GLU A 323 11.20 21.45 3.10
N ARG A 324 10.74 22.53 3.71
CA ARG A 324 9.40 22.66 4.27
C ARG A 324 8.26 22.58 3.24
N LYS A 325 8.54 22.95 2.00
CA LYS A 325 7.55 22.96 0.90
C LYS A 325 7.47 21.65 0.14
N PHE A 326 8.21 20.61 0.58
CA PHE A 326 8.27 19.31 -0.07
C PHE A 326 7.88 18.19 0.90
N GLY A 327 6.58 18.09 1.22
CA GLY A 327 6.04 17.16 2.21
C GLY A 327 4.88 16.33 1.68
N MET A 328 5.00 15.01 1.69
CA MET A 328 3.97 14.05 1.29
C MET A 328 3.06 13.71 2.46
N HIS A 329 1.79 13.45 2.19
CA HIS A 329 0.83 13.04 3.22
C HIS A 329 0.97 11.55 3.55
N TRP A 330 0.65 10.66 2.60
CA TRP A 330 0.79 9.20 2.75
C TRP A 330 1.48 8.51 1.58
N MET A 331 1.55 9.17 0.43
CA MET A 331 2.26 8.56 -0.68
C MET A 331 3.77 8.49 -0.41
N THR A 332 4.39 7.46 -0.93
CA THR A 332 5.85 7.32 -0.94
C THR A 332 6.39 7.88 -2.25
N PRO A 333 7.31 8.86 -2.25
CA PRO A 333 7.84 9.44 -3.47
C PRO A 333 8.74 8.46 -4.22
N LEU A 334 8.85 8.66 -5.53
CA LEU A 334 9.80 7.95 -6.37
C LEU A 334 11.14 8.71 -6.44
N VAL A 335 12.23 7.95 -6.39
CA VAL A 335 13.57 8.47 -6.65
C VAL A 335 14.02 7.96 -8.03
N ILE A 336 14.29 8.89 -8.93
CA ILE A 336 14.77 8.57 -10.27
C ILE A 336 16.04 9.38 -10.52
N ASN A 337 17.16 8.67 -10.67
CA ASN A 337 18.49 9.28 -10.68
C ASN A 337 18.68 10.16 -9.43
N ASP A 338 19.09 11.41 -9.59
CA ASP A 338 19.35 12.36 -8.50
C ASP A 338 18.14 13.26 -8.17
N HIS A 339 16.91 12.79 -8.42
CA HIS A 339 15.69 13.57 -8.23
C HIS A 339 14.61 12.78 -7.48
N ILE A 340 13.88 13.49 -6.62
CA ILE A 340 12.75 12.97 -5.86
C ILE A 340 11.47 13.55 -6.46
N TYR A 341 10.51 12.68 -6.82
CA TYR A 341 9.22 13.05 -7.41
C TYR A 341 8.07 12.62 -6.50
N GLY A 342 7.16 13.54 -6.18
CA GLY A 342 6.03 13.19 -5.33
C GLY A 342 4.90 14.24 -5.31
N PHE A 343 3.69 13.80 -4.97
CA PHE A 343 2.57 14.69 -4.69
C PHE A 343 2.72 15.24 -3.28
N SER A 344 3.02 16.54 -3.20
CA SER A 344 3.36 17.26 -1.98
C SER A 344 2.20 18.15 -1.55
N GLY A 345 1.78 18.05 -0.29
CA GLY A 345 0.69 18.80 0.29
C GLY A 345 -0.29 17.93 1.06
N ARG A 346 -1.24 18.56 1.77
CA ARG A 346 -2.18 17.85 2.65
C ARG A 346 -3.59 17.72 2.05
N ASN A 347 -4.15 18.81 1.60
CA ASN A 347 -5.55 18.90 1.19
C ASN A 347 -5.70 19.50 -0.20
N LYS A 348 -6.85 19.25 -0.84
CA LYS A 348 -7.29 20.01 -2.01
C LYS A 348 -7.48 21.49 -1.59
N PRO A 349 -7.04 22.49 -2.38
CA PRO A 349 -6.32 22.38 -3.66
C PRO A 349 -4.79 22.43 -3.53
N ASP A 350 -4.20 22.41 -2.32
CA ASP A 350 -2.79 22.75 -2.06
C ASP A 350 -1.78 21.66 -2.48
N VAL A 351 -2.28 20.49 -2.92
CA VAL A 351 -1.41 19.39 -3.33
C VAL A 351 -0.91 19.65 -4.75
N GLN A 352 0.43 19.60 -4.89
CA GLN A 352 1.13 19.76 -6.15
C GLN A 352 2.06 18.60 -6.41
N PHE A 353 2.22 18.24 -7.66
CA PHE A 353 3.28 17.31 -8.07
C PHE A 353 4.59 18.09 -8.18
N LYS A 354 5.64 17.61 -7.51
CA LYS A 354 6.91 18.32 -7.40
C LYS A 354 8.08 17.43 -7.71
N CYS A 355 9.16 18.06 -8.18
CA CYS A 355 10.48 17.47 -8.32
C CYS A 355 11.46 18.24 -7.46
N ALA A 356 12.21 17.54 -6.62
CA ALA A 356 13.30 18.10 -5.83
C ALA A 356 14.62 17.39 -6.12
N LYS A 357 15.75 18.10 -5.99
CA LYS A 357 17.08 17.49 -6.09
C LYS A 357 17.41 16.71 -4.84
N VAL A 358 18.04 15.54 -5.01
CA VAL A 358 18.58 14.76 -3.88
C VAL A 358 19.73 15.50 -3.19
N SER A 359 20.53 16.28 -3.93
CA SER A 359 21.74 16.91 -3.39
C SER A 359 21.49 17.95 -2.30
N ASP A 360 20.43 18.75 -2.46
CA ASP A 360 20.19 19.95 -1.64
C ASP A 360 18.71 20.23 -1.31
N GLY A 361 17.80 19.38 -1.79
CA GLY A 361 16.35 19.53 -1.57
C GLY A 361 15.68 20.63 -2.40
N SER A 362 16.43 21.35 -3.26
CA SER A 362 15.86 22.43 -4.06
C SER A 362 14.74 21.92 -4.98
N ILE A 363 13.57 22.57 -4.91
CA ILE A 363 12.43 22.28 -5.79
C ILE A 363 12.72 22.85 -7.16
N LEU A 364 12.83 21.97 -8.16
CA LEU A 364 13.10 22.35 -9.55
C LEU A 364 11.85 22.83 -10.27
N TRP A 365 10.74 22.18 -10.02
CA TRP A 365 9.42 22.53 -10.54
C TRP A 365 8.31 22.01 -9.64
N GLN A 366 7.15 22.60 -9.80
CA GLN A 366 5.89 22.17 -9.21
C GLN A 366 4.76 22.36 -10.22
N ASP A 367 3.76 21.48 -10.22
CA ASP A 367 2.64 21.48 -11.13
C ASP A 367 1.36 21.05 -10.39
N ASP A 368 0.27 21.78 -10.58
CA ASP A 368 -1.03 21.45 -10.00
C ASP A 368 -1.66 20.21 -10.66
N MET A 369 -1.08 19.71 -11.74
CA MET A 369 -1.55 18.56 -12.51
C MET A 369 -3.04 18.67 -12.90
N ARG A 370 -3.47 19.86 -13.36
CA ARG A 370 -4.84 20.13 -13.76
C ARG A 370 -5.11 19.57 -15.15
N TYR A 371 -6.30 19.02 -15.33
CA TYR A 371 -6.78 18.52 -16.63
C TYR A 371 -8.27 18.80 -16.80
N GLN A 372 -8.73 18.83 -18.07
CA GLN A 372 -10.14 18.96 -18.42
C GLN A 372 -10.79 17.59 -18.47
N PHE A 373 -11.96 17.49 -17.86
CA PHE A 373 -12.78 16.29 -17.87
C PHE A 373 -14.23 16.67 -18.18
N GLU A 374 -14.80 16.13 -19.25
CA GLU A 374 -16.19 16.35 -19.61
C GLU A 374 -17.10 15.39 -18.83
N LEU A 375 -18.09 15.96 -18.14
CA LEU A 375 -19.09 15.23 -17.40
C LEU A 375 -20.49 15.73 -17.77
N ASN A 376 -21.30 14.88 -18.40
CA ASN A 376 -22.67 15.22 -18.80
C ASN A 376 -22.76 16.52 -19.62
N GLY A 377 -21.84 16.71 -20.56
CA GLY A 377 -21.77 17.89 -21.41
C GLY A 377 -21.22 19.14 -20.71
N ARG A 378 -20.60 19.02 -19.54
CA ARG A 378 -19.94 20.11 -18.83
C ARG A 378 -18.45 19.82 -18.66
N ASP A 379 -17.65 20.81 -19.03
CA ASP A 379 -16.21 20.73 -18.78
C ASP A 379 -15.91 21.06 -17.32
N LEU A 380 -15.24 20.12 -16.63
CA LEU A 380 -14.73 20.26 -15.28
C LEU A 380 -13.21 20.33 -15.31
N THR A 381 -12.63 21.19 -14.50
CA THR A 381 -11.18 21.19 -14.26
C THR A 381 -10.90 20.39 -12.99
N LEU A 382 -10.28 19.25 -13.16
CA LEU A 382 -9.84 18.36 -12.08
C LEU A 382 -8.31 18.38 -11.92
N SER A 383 -7.79 17.71 -10.91
CA SER A 383 -6.36 17.52 -10.64
C SER A 383 -6.11 16.14 -10.08
N PHE A 384 -4.86 15.69 -10.11
CA PHE A 384 -4.45 14.43 -9.47
C PHE A 384 -4.50 14.47 -7.94
N PHE A 385 -4.41 15.65 -7.34
CA PHE A 385 -4.39 15.85 -5.89
C PHE A 385 -3.42 14.91 -5.16
N ARG A 386 -3.90 14.15 -4.17
CA ARG A 386 -3.10 13.20 -3.38
C ARG A 386 -2.96 11.87 -4.12
N GLY A 387 -2.37 11.91 -5.30
CA GLY A 387 -2.15 10.75 -6.13
C GLY A 387 -1.04 9.83 -5.60
N SER A 388 -0.96 8.64 -6.15
CA SER A 388 0.12 7.67 -5.93
C SER A 388 0.88 7.38 -7.22
N LEU A 389 2.15 6.99 -7.08
CA LEU A 389 3.05 6.74 -8.20
C LEU A 389 3.50 5.28 -8.21
N LEU A 390 3.58 4.71 -9.41
CA LEU A 390 4.11 3.39 -9.69
C LEU A 390 5.12 3.49 -10.84
N LYS A 391 6.29 2.87 -10.70
CA LYS A 391 7.29 2.82 -11.75
C LYS A 391 7.48 1.39 -12.25
N CYS A 392 7.32 1.16 -13.56
CA CYS A 392 7.67 -0.10 -14.21
C CYS A 392 8.76 0.16 -15.22
N GLU A 393 9.93 -0.44 -15.03
CA GLU A 393 11.15 -0.13 -15.80
C GLU A 393 11.44 1.38 -15.85
N ASN A 394 11.31 1.99 -17.04
CA ASN A 394 11.54 3.41 -17.28
C ASN A 394 10.23 4.22 -17.35
N ARG A 395 9.07 3.58 -17.20
CA ARG A 395 7.75 4.20 -17.28
C ARG A 395 7.21 4.50 -15.90
N VAL A 396 6.61 5.67 -15.75
CA VAL A 396 6.00 6.10 -14.47
C VAL A 396 4.51 6.30 -14.67
N PHE A 397 3.73 5.65 -13.84
CA PHE A 397 2.28 5.76 -13.82
C PHE A 397 1.81 6.45 -12.56
N GLY A 398 0.75 7.23 -12.67
CA GLY A 398 0.11 7.90 -11.54
C GLY A 398 -1.38 7.62 -11.50
N LEU A 399 -1.89 7.34 -10.30
CA LEU A 399 -3.32 7.30 -10.00
C LEU A 399 -3.66 8.52 -9.16
N GLY A 400 -4.49 9.40 -9.71
CA GLY A 400 -5.03 10.55 -8.97
C GLY A 400 -6.12 10.14 -7.99
N GLU A 401 -6.33 10.97 -6.98
CA GLU A 401 -7.28 10.71 -5.88
C GLU A 401 -8.72 10.47 -6.36
N ASP A 402 -9.11 11.10 -7.46
CA ASP A 402 -10.48 11.02 -7.99
C ASP A 402 -10.61 10.01 -9.16
N GLY A 403 -9.61 9.14 -9.36
CA GLY A 403 -9.68 8.01 -10.29
C GLY A 403 -9.12 8.29 -11.69
N VAL A 404 -8.37 9.37 -11.89
CA VAL A 404 -7.59 9.58 -13.12
C VAL A 404 -6.34 8.70 -13.09
N PHE A 405 -6.06 7.99 -14.18
CA PHE A 405 -4.85 7.21 -14.37
C PHE A 405 -4.06 7.73 -15.56
N ALA A 406 -2.77 7.94 -15.39
CA ALA A 406 -1.93 8.49 -16.45
C ALA A 406 -0.51 7.93 -16.43
N GLU A 407 0.17 8.03 -17.57
CA GLU A 407 1.60 7.84 -17.70
C GLU A 407 2.32 9.19 -17.76
N PHE A 408 3.37 9.32 -16.94
CA PHE A 408 4.17 10.52 -16.81
C PHE A 408 5.55 10.36 -17.43
N MET A 409 5.93 11.27 -18.29
CA MET A 409 7.31 11.48 -18.72
C MET A 409 7.94 12.51 -17.78
N LEU A 410 8.73 12.02 -16.81
CA LEU A 410 9.36 12.85 -15.78
C LEU A 410 10.75 13.30 -16.21
N THR A 411 11.04 14.58 -16.06
CA THR A 411 12.36 15.16 -16.28
C THR A 411 12.66 16.21 -15.19
N PRO A 412 13.92 16.58 -14.99
CA PRO A 412 14.28 17.71 -14.12
C PRO A 412 13.71 19.07 -14.57
N LYS A 413 13.17 19.16 -15.79
CA LYS A 413 12.59 20.39 -16.36
C LYS A 413 11.06 20.46 -16.29
N GLY A 414 10.41 19.36 -15.91
CA GLY A 414 8.95 19.30 -15.85
C GLY A 414 8.40 17.88 -16.09
N VAL A 415 7.09 17.77 -16.05
CA VAL A 415 6.30 16.58 -16.32
C VAL A 415 5.51 16.76 -17.62
N LYS A 416 5.40 15.68 -18.41
CA LYS A 416 4.45 15.58 -19.53
C LYS A 416 3.61 14.32 -19.36
N ILE A 417 2.35 14.37 -19.73
CA ILE A 417 1.46 13.21 -19.75
C ILE A 417 1.46 12.64 -21.16
N SER A 418 1.77 11.34 -21.28
CA SER A 418 1.76 10.62 -22.56
C SER A 418 0.44 9.91 -22.84
N SER A 419 -0.20 9.41 -21.81
CA SER A 419 -1.53 8.79 -21.87
C SER A 419 -2.30 9.10 -20.61
N GLN A 420 -3.61 9.35 -20.71
CA GLN A 420 -4.46 9.67 -19.56
C GLN A 420 -5.90 9.22 -19.82
N SER A 421 -6.54 8.72 -18.77
CA SER A 421 -7.97 8.41 -18.75
C SER A 421 -8.58 8.58 -17.37
N GLN A 422 -9.86 8.97 -17.33
CA GLN A 422 -10.66 8.95 -16.11
C GLN A 422 -11.31 7.58 -15.98
N LEU A 423 -10.80 6.72 -15.10
CA LEU A 423 -11.31 5.35 -14.96
C LEU A 423 -12.61 5.29 -14.16
N PHE A 424 -12.80 6.24 -13.24
CA PHE A 424 -14.02 6.47 -12.46
C PHE A 424 -13.95 7.85 -11.82
N VAL A 425 -15.07 8.33 -11.29
CA VAL A 425 -15.11 9.59 -10.52
C VAL A 425 -15.60 9.29 -9.12
N ALA A 426 -14.66 9.15 -8.18
CA ALA A 426 -14.91 8.88 -6.77
C ALA A 426 -13.74 9.39 -5.94
N GLU A 427 -14.02 9.91 -4.76
CA GLU A 427 -12.98 10.41 -3.85
C GLU A 427 -12.14 9.31 -3.20
N GLN A 428 -11.03 9.71 -2.58
CA GLN A 428 -10.24 8.87 -1.66
C GLN A 428 -9.63 7.62 -2.31
N SER A 429 -9.27 7.66 -3.60
CA SER A 429 -8.59 6.55 -4.27
C SER A 429 -7.09 6.59 -3.93
N TRP A 430 -6.77 6.21 -2.71
CA TRP A 430 -5.44 6.37 -2.13
C TRP A 430 -4.56 5.11 -2.19
N ALA A 431 -5.15 3.95 -2.46
CA ALA A 431 -4.37 2.73 -2.64
C ALA A 431 -3.49 2.81 -3.89
N LEU A 432 -2.25 2.35 -3.76
CA LEU A 432 -1.33 2.27 -4.87
C LEU A 432 -1.89 1.34 -5.96
N PRO A 433 -1.86 1.73 -7.24
CA PRO A 433 -2.13 0.81 -8.34
C PRO A 433 -1.10 -0.32 -8.35
N VAL A 434 -1.51 -1.51 -8.77
CA VAL A 434 -0.64 -2.68 -8.80
C VAL A 434 -0.60 -3.22 -10.23
N ILE A 435 0.60 -3.55 -10.71
CA ILE A 435 0.79 -4.27 -11.98
C ILE A 435 1.37 -5.65 -11.67
N HIS A 436 0.75 -6.68 -12.26
CA HIS A 436 1.21 -8.07 -12.15
C HIS A 436 0.85 -8.85 -13.41
N LYS A 437 1.85 -9.44 -14.04
CA LYS A 437 1.73 -10.18 -15.33
C LYS A 437 1.00 -9.38 -16.41
N GLY A 438 1.34 -8.09 -16.50
CA GLY A 438 0.75 -7.17 -17.46
C GLY A 438 -0.72 -6.85 -17.21
N LEU A 439 -1.27 -7.13 -16.04
CA LEU A 439 -2.60 -6.71 -15.62
C LEU A 439 -2.48 -5.59 -14.59
N LEU A 440 -3.30 -4.56 -14.75
CA LEU A 440 -3.36 -3.40 -13.87
C LEU A 440 -4.56 -3.52 -12.93
N TYR A 441 -4.31 -3.46 -11.62
CA TYR A 441 -5.34 -3.53 -10.58
C TYR A 441 -5.47 -2.18 -9.90
N ILE A 442 -6.69 -1.63 -9.90
CA ILE A 442 -7.00 -0.33 -9.31
C ILE A 442 -8.22 -0.45 -8.40
N SER A 443 -8.12 0.18 -7.23
CA SER A 443 -9.18 0.22 -6.23
C SER A 443 -9.93 1.55 -6.27
N GLN A 444 -11.25 1.51 -6.40
CA GLN A 444 -12.16 2.61 -6.08
C GLN A 444 -12.65 2.39 -4.63
N HIS A 445 -12.43 3.37 -3.74
CA HIS A 445 -12.69 3.20 -2.31
C HIS A 445 -14.04 3.75 -1.86
N THR A 446 -14.54 4.78 -2.51
CA THR A 446 -15.82 5.39 -2.20
C THR A 446 -16.83 5.20 -3.33
N ARG A 447 -18.08 5.53 -3.05
CA ARG A 447 -19.13 5.54 -4.05
C ARG A 447 -18.83 6.56 -5.14
N GLY A 448 -19.04 6.19 -6.40
CA GLY A 448 -18.84 7.07 -7.54
C GLY A 448 -19.93 8.15 -7.62
N PHE A 449 -19.52 9.37 -7.94
CA PHE A 449 -20.46 10.50 -8.06
C PHE A 449 -21.31 10.47 -9.32
N VAL A 450 -20.80 9.86 -10.39
CA VAL A 450 -21.44 9.92 -11.73
C VAL A 450 -22.42 8.80 -11.93
N ASN A 451 -22.01 7.56 -11.65
CA ASN A 451 -22.75 6.35 -11.97
C ASN A 451 -23.20 5.58 -10.73
N ASP A 452 -23.12 6.20 -9.55
CA ASP A 452 -23.45 5.57 -8.27
C ASP A 452 -22.74 4.21 -8.05
N THR A 453 -21.58 4.02 -8.68
CA THR A 453 -20.82 2.80 -8.58
C THR A 453 -20.34 2.57 -7.15
N LYS A 454 -20.54 1.37 -6.63
CA LYS A 454 -20.07 0.98 -5.29
C LYS A 454 -18.54 0.84 -5.27
N PRO A 455 -17.90 0.89 -4.10
CA PRO A 455 -16.49 0.56 -3.95
C PRO A 455 -16.16 -0.77 -4.64
N ARG A 456 -15.05 -0.82 -5.37
CA ARG A 456 -14.69 -1.98 -6.19
C ARG A 456 -13.18 -2.08 -6.42
N LEU A 457 -12.73 -3.29 -6.69
CA LEU A 457 -11.43 -3.59 -7.29
C LEU A 457 -11.65 -3.86 -8.78
N MET A 458 -10.86 -3.23 -9.62
CA MET A 458 -10.91 -3.36 -11.07
C MET A 458 -9.61 -3.95 -11.60
N CYS A 459 -9.71 -4.85 -12.58
CA CYS A 459 -8.58 -5.40 -13.32
C CYS A 459 -8.67 -4.95 -14.77
N PHE A 460 -7.60 -4.34 -15.25
CA PHE A 460 -7.49 -3.88 -16.62
C PHE A 460 -6.41 -4.67 -17.36
N ASP A 461 -6.64 -4.93 -18.66
CA ASP A 461 -5.62 -5.49 -19.55
C ASP A 461 -4.59 -4.41 -19.89
N PHE A 462 -3.42 -4.53 -19.32
CA PHE A 462 -2.30 -3.63 -19.54
C PHE A 462 -1.16 -4.30 -20.33
N ARG A 463 -1.46 -5.46 -20.97
CA ARG A 463 -0.55 -6.21 -21.83
C ARG A 463 -0.43 -5.53 -23.19
N GLU A 464 0.79 -5.45 -23.70
CA GLU A 464 1.05 -5.01 -25.07
C GLU A 464 0.36 -5.95 -26.06
N GLU A 465 -0.02 -5.45 -27.25
CA GLU A 465 -0.48 -6.29 -28.32
C GLU A 465 0.69 -7.14 -28.84
N SER A 466 0.48 -8.45 -28.93
CA SER A 466 1.47 -9.34 -29.52
C SER A 466 1.71 -8.89 -30.95
N SER A 467 2.93 -8.52 -31.29
CA SER A 467 3.33 -8.37 -32.70
C SER A 467 3.18 -9.74 -33.35
N ASN A 468 2.16 -9.90 -34.22
CA ASN A 468 2.01 -11.08 -35.05
C ASN A 468 3.20 -11.24 -35.98
#